data_365e166fed01fa6d5366b2700201e78d
#
_entry.id   365e166fed01fa6d5366b2700201e78d
#
_cell.length_a   1.000
_cell.length_b   1.000
_cell.length_c   1.000
_cell.angle_alpha   90.00
_cell.angle_beta   90.00
_cell.angle_gamma   90.00
#
_symmetry.space_group_name_H-M   'P 1'
#
loop_
_entity.id
_entity.type
_entity.pdbx_description
1 polymer ?
#
loop_
_entity_poly.entity_id
_entity_poly.type
_entity_poly.pdbx_seq_one_letter_code
_entity_poly.pdbx_strand_id
1 'polypeptide(L)'
;MVFDFLQPVSSSVEEYISTLSNQTLGKKVVLHTQTDFPVLENIALALITVNENRGAGKENKADDFEGFRKEFYRLYPGNWAVSMADLGTIEAGERIEDTYFVLKKLVEELVKKRIIPIVIGGSQDLTYAMY
;
A
#
# COMPACT_ATOMS: atom_id res chain seq x y z
N MET A 1 -12.37 10.62 -6.44
CA MET A 1 -12.42 9.18 -6.16
C MET A 1 -11.58 8.84 -4.95
N VAL A 2 -11.86 7.73 -4.30
CA VAL A 2 -11.13 7.33 -3.09
C VAL A 2 -9.63 7.11 -3.34
N PHE A 3 -9.26 6.69 -4.53
CA PHE A 3 -7.85 6.49 -4.88
C PHE A 3 -7.02 7.77 -4.84
N ASP A 4 -7.67 8.94 -4.88
CA ASP A 4 -6.96 10.22 -4.81
C ASP A 4 -6.35 10.48 -3.43
N PHE A 5 -6.77 9.74 -2.40
CA PHE A 5 -6.20 9.86 -1.07
C PHE A 5 -4.91 9.07 -0.89
N LEU A 6 -4.53 8.28 -1.89
CA LEU A 6 -3.30 7.51 -1.83
C LEU A 6 -2.10 8.34 -2.27
N GLN A 7 -1.05 8.30 -1.46
CA GLN A 7 0.22 8.93 -1.81
C GLN A 7 1.10 7.92 -2.54
N PRO A 8 1.78 8.34 -3.59
CA PRO A 8 2.61 7.41 -4.36
C PRO A 8 3.80 6.89 -3.57
N VAL A 9 4.37 5.81 -4.06
CA VAL A 9 5.63 5.26 -3.54
C VAL A 9 6.72 6.31 -3.75
N SER A 10 7.65 6.44 -2.80
CA SER A 10 8.70 7.45 -2.88
C SER A 10 9.65 7.17 -4.06
N SER A 11 10.25 8.24 -4.57
CA SER A 11 11.25 8.11 -5.63
C SER A 11 12.47 7.30 -5.18
N SER A 12 12.80 7.37 -3.88
CA SER A 12 13.90 6.58 -3.31
C SER A 12 13.64 5.08 -3.46
N VAL A 13 12.41 4.64 -3.23
CA VAL A 13 12.03 3.24 -3.41
C VAL A 13 12.09 2.85 -4.89
N GLU A 14 11.59 3.70 -5.79
CA GLU A 14 11.68 3.44 -7.22
C GLU A 14 13.11 3.26 -7.68
N GLU A 15 14.00 4.15 -7.25
CA GLU A 15 15.42 4.08 -7.59
C GLU A 15 16.06 2.78 -7.07
N TYR A 16 15.74 2.42 -5.83
CA TYR A 16 16.24 1.19 -5.24
C TYR A 16 15.79 -0.03 -6.05
N ILE A 17 14.52 -0.10 -6.40
CA ILE A 17 13.98 -1.22 -7.18
C ILE A 17 14.69 -1.30 -8.54
N SER A 18 15.01 -0.18 -9.16
CA SER A 18 15.68 -0.17 -10.45
C SER A 18 17.05 -0.86 -10.41
N THR A 19 17.66 -0.93 -9.22
CA THR A 19 18.97 -1.59 -9.06
C THR A 19 18.87 -3.08 -8.78
N LEU A 20 17.66 -3.60 -8.55
CA LEU A 20 17.47 -4.99 -8.17
C LEU A 20 17.51 -5.94 -9.38
N SER A 21 17.74 -7.21 -9.10
CA SER A 21 17.65 -8.26 -10.12
C SER A 21 16.25 -8.35 -10.69
N ASN A 22 16.13 -8.70 -11.97
CA ASN A 22 14.82 -8.86 -12.62
C ASN A 22 13.94 -9.96 -12.01
N GLN A 23 14.52 -10.82 -11.19
CA GLN A 23 13.79 -11.91 -10.53
C GLN A 23 13.19 -11.50 -9.19
N THR A 24 13.48 -10.30 -8.70
CA THR A 24 12.97 -9.82 -7.42
C THR A 24 11.50 -9.42 -7.50
N LEU A 25 10.82 -9.46 -6.35
CA LEU A 25 9.42 -9.09 -6.26
C LEU A 25 9.17 -7.66 -6.76
N GLY A 26 10.05 -6.71 -6.40
CA GLY A 26 9.88 -5.32 -6.80
C GLY A 26 9.83 -5.10 -8.30
N LYS A 27 10.49 -5.95 -9.08
CA LYS A 27 10.47 -5.86 -10.55
C LYS A 27 9.17 -6.40 -11.14
N LYS A 28 8.36 -7.09 -10.35
CA LYS A 28 7.12 -7.72 -10.81
C LYS A 28 5.86 -7.00 -10.32
N VAL A 29 6.00 -6.05 -9.40
CA VAL A 29 4.90 -5.29 -8.84
C VAL A 29 4.69 -4.01 -9.64
N VAL A 30 3.43 -3.67 -9.91
CA VAL A 30 3.09 -2.39 -10.57
C VAL A 30 2.99 -1.33 -9.48
N LEU A 31 3.77 -0.26 -9.59
CA LEU A 31 3.87 0.76 -8.56
C LEU A 31 3.01 1.99 -8.87
N HIS A 32 2.39 2.55 -7.83
CA HIS A 32 1.84 3.90 -7.87
C HIS A 32 2.99 4.88 -7.70
N THR A 33 3.35 5.57 -8.77
CA THR A 33 4.47 6.52 -8.79
C THR A 33 3.95 7.95 -8.88
N GLN A 34 4.85 8.92 -8.86
CA GLN A 34 4.48 10.33 -8.99
C GLN A 34 3.78 10.63 -10.31
N THR A 35 4.04 9.83 -11.34
CA THR A 35 3.51 10.08 -12.68
C THR A 35 2.40 9.12 -13.09
N ASP A 36 2.33 7.94 -12.48
CA ASP A 36 1.41 6.89 -12.93
C ASP A 36 0.71 6.21 -11.77
N PHE A 37 -0.59 5.98 -11.92
CA PHE A 37 -1.36 5.11 -11.03
C PHE A 37 -1.56 3.77 -11.73
N PRO A 38 -1.47 2.62 -10.99
CA PRO A 38 -1.60 1.31 -11.62
C PRO A 38 -2.96 1.10 -12.28
N VAL A 39 -2.95 0.45 -13.43
CA VAL A 39 -4.17 -0.05 -14.02
C VAL A 39 -4.56 -1.30 -13.25
N LEU A 40 -5.74 -1.29 -12.63
CA LEU A 40 -6.14 -2.34 -11.70
C LEU A 40 -6.76 -3.56 -12.38
N GLU A 41 -7.00 -3.50 -13.68
CA GLU A 41 -7.50 -4.64 -14.43
C GLU A 41 -6.51 -5.80 -14.36
N ASN A 42 -6.99 -6.99 -14.03
CA ASN A 42 -6.18 -8.20 -13.90
C ASN A 42 -5.18 -8.21 -12.75
N ILE A 43 -5.32 -7.28 -11.79
CA ILE A 43 -4.53 -7.29 -10.55
C ILE A 43 -5.25 -8.15 -9.53
N ALA A 44 -4.50 -9.07 -8.88
CA ALA A 44 -5.05 -9.96 -7.87
C ALA A 44 -4.87 -9.42 -6.45
N LEU A 45 -3.73 -8.79 -6.16
CA LEU A 45 -3.40 -8.27 -4.83
C LEU A 45 -3.06 -6.79 -4.92
N ALA A 46 -3.47 -6.02 -3.91
CA ALA A 46 -3.13 -4.60 -3.82
C ALA A 46 -2.53 -4.30 -2.44
N LEU A 47 -1.29 -3.83 -2.44
CA LEU A 47 -0.61 -3.44 -1.21
C LEU A 47 -0.94 -1.98 -0.89
N ILE A 48 -1.33 -1.75 0.35
CA ILE A 48 -1.64 -0.43 0.88
C ILE A 48 -0.93 -0.29 2.23
N THR A 49 -0.19 0.79 2.42
CA THR A 49 0.34 1.12 3.74
C THR A 49 -0.49 2.24 4.34
N VAL A 50 -0.68 2.22 5.66
CA VAL A 50 -1.52 3.19 6.36
C VAL A 50 -0.73 3.81 7.49
N ASN A 51 -0.54 5.12 7.42
CA ASN A 51 0.22 5.87 8.40
C ASN A 51 -0.71 6.45 9.46
N GLU A 52 -1.33 5.58 10.27
CA GLU A 52 -2.27 5.97 11.30
C GLU A 52 -2.04 5.13 12.56
N ASN A 53 -1.55 5.76 13.62
CA ASN A 53 -1.20 5.07 14.87
C ASN A 53 -1.90 5.64 16.11
N ARG A 54 -2.80 6.60 15.94
CA ARG A 54 -3.49 7.24 17.07
C ARG A 54 -4.35 6.27 17.87
N GLY A 55 -4.92 5.26 17.21
CA GLY A 55 -5.72 4.23 17.87
C GLY A 55 -4.94 3.37 18.86
N ALA A 56 -3.60 3.38 18.80
CA ALA A 56 -2.74 2.68 19.77
C ALA A 56 -2.42 3.54 21.00
N GLY A 57 -3.03 4.73 21.14
CA GLY A 57 -2.79 5.63 22.26
C GLY A 57 -1.48 6.39 22.19
N LYS A 58 -0.88 6.44 21.02
CA LYS A 58 0.41 7.14 20.80
C LYS A 58 0.21 8.32 19.88
N GLU A 59 1.15 9.27 19.94
CA GLU A 59 1.19 10.30 18.93
C GLU A 59 1.38 9.63 17.57
N ASN A 60 0.77 10.23 16.53
CA ASN A 60 0.85 9.67 15.20
C ASN A 60 2.23 9.94 14.60
N LYS A 61 3.14 9.00 14.77
CA LYS A 61 4.46 9.06 14.17
C LYS A 61 4.44 8.33 12.84
N ALA A 62 5.20 8.84 11.88
CA ALA A 62 5.33 8.19 10.59
C ALA A 62 6.02 6.83 10.73
N ASP A 63 5.43 5.80 10.18
CA ASP A 63 6.06 4.49 10.07
C ASP A 63 7.11 4.51 8.96
N ASP A 64 8.10 3.63 9.06
CA ASP A 64 9.13 3.52 8.02
C ASP A 64 8.67 2.60 6.89
N PHE A 65 7.72 3.08 6.10
CA PHE A 65 7.21 2.31 4.97
C PHE A 65 8.21 2.24 3.82
N GLU A 66 9.10 3.21 3.72
CA GLU A 66 10.18 3.18 2.74
C GLU A 66 11.13 2.02 3.04
N GLY A 67 11.56 1.87 4.30
CA GLY A 67 12.39 0.76 4.73
C GLY A 67 11.68 -0.58 4.53
N PHE A 68 10.40 -0.66 4.88
CA PHE A 68 9.61 -1.86 4.65
C PHE A 68 9.60 -2.26 3.18
N ARG A 69 9.35 -1.30 2.28
CA ARG A 69 9.29 -1.59 0.86
C ARG A 69 10.63 -2.05 0.30
N LYS A 70 11.71 -1.44 0.73
CA LYS A 70 13.05 -1.84 0.28
C LYS A 70 13.36 -3.28 0.66
N GLU A 71 13.03 -3.68 1.89
CA GLU A 71 13.23 -5.06 2.34
C GLU A 71 12.29 -6.04 1.64
N PHE A 72 11.02 -5.66 1.48
CA PHE A 72 10.02 -6.53 0.87
C PHE A 72 10.32 -6.78 -0.61
N TYR A 73 10.69 -5.73 -1.33
CA TYR A 73 10.83 -5.83 -2.79
C TYR A 73 12.13 -6.47 -3.25
N ARG A 74 13.07 -6.69 -2.37
CA ARG A 74 14.28 -7.44 -2.73
C ARG A 74 14.09 -8.96 -2.61
N LEU A 75 12.95 -9.42 -2.10
CA LEU A 75 12.66 -10.83 -1.99
C LEU A 75 12.37 -11.46 -3.35
N TYR A 76 12.60 -12.77 -3.44
CA TYR A 76 12.30 -13.53 -4.66
C TYR A 76 10.94 -14.20 -4.49
N PRO A 77 9.99 -13.99 -5.41
CA PRO A 77 8.66 -14.60 -5.31
C PRO A 77 8.64 -16.09 -5.69
N GLY A 78 9.73 -16.62 -6.19
CA GLY A 78 9.78 -18.01 -6.64
C GLY A 78 8.90 -18.24 -7.86
N ASN A 79 8.15 -19.33 -7.85
CA ASN A 79 7.25 -19.68 -8.94
C ASN A 79 5.88 -19.02 -8.81
N TRP A 80 5.75 -18.04 -7.96
CA TRP A 80 4.48 -17.37 -7.68
C TRP A 80 4.15 -16.40 -8.82
N ALA A 81 3.07 -16.65 -9.52
CA ALA A 81 2.67 -15.87 -10.69
C ALA A 81 1.44 -15.01 -10.39
N VAL A 82 1.41 -14.37 -9.23
CA VAL A 82 0.30 -13.51 -8.83
C VAL A 82 0.60 -12.06 -9.19
N SER A 83 -0.36 -11.41 -9.86
CA SER A 83 -0.24 -10.00 -10.20
C SER A 83 -0.52 -9.13 -8.98
N MET A 84 0.38 -8.20 -8.68
CA MET A 84 0.30 -7.33 -7.51
C MET A 84 0.57 -5.88 -7.89
N ALA A 85 -0.21 -4.99 -7.30
CA ALA A 85 0.01 -3.55 -7.41
C ALA A 85 0.30 -2.96 -6.03
N ASP A 86 1.20 -2.00 -5.97
CA ASP A 86 1.45 -1.22 -4.76
C ASP A 86 0.76 0.12 -4.93
N LEU A 87 -0.30 0.33 -4.17
CA LEU A 87 -1.11 1.53 -4.29
C LEU A 87 -0.57 2.71 -3.49
N GLY A 88 0.47 2.48 -2.69
CA GLY A 88 1.08 3.55 -1.92
C GLY A 88 0.53 3.65 -0.50
N THR A 89 0.47 4.86 0.03
CA THR A 89 0.21 5.11 1.44
C THR A 89 -1.01 5.99 1.66
N ILE A 90 -1.85 5.60 2.62
CA ILE A 90 -2.89 6.48 3.17
C ILE A 90 -2.25 7.24 4.33
N GLU A 91 -2.20 8.56 4.22
CA GLU A 91 -1.74 9.40 5.32
C GLU A 91 -2.88 9.63 6.31
N ALA A 92 -2.52 9.88 7.58
CA ALA A 92 -3.50 10.15 8.62
C ALA A 92 -4.35 11.36 8.25
N GLY A 93 -5.67 11.23 8.39
CA GLY A 93 -6.58 12.33 8.24
C GLY A 93 -6.50 13.29 9.43
N GLU A 94 -7.24 14.38 9.36
CA GLU A 94 -7.28 15.36 10.45
C GLU A 94 -7.74 14.71 11.76
N ARG A 95 -8.74 13.83 11.66
CA ARG A 95 -9.21 13.00 12.78
C ARG A 95 -9.02 11.53 12.42
N ILE A 96 -8.95 10.69 13.44
CA ILE A 96 -8.77 9.25 13.24
C ILE A 96 -9.93 8.65 12.40
N GLU A 97 -11.15 9.18 12.58
CA GLU A 97 -12.30 8.71 11.83
C GLU A 97 -12.17 8.99 10.33
N ASP A 98 -11.46 10.03 9.96
CA ASP A 98 -11.22 10.36 8.55
C ASP A 98 -10.36 9.29 7.88
N THR A 99 -9.36 8.81 8.60
CA THR A 99 -8.53 7.71 8.11
C THR A 99 -9.35 6.42 7.96
N TYR A 100 -10.20 6.13 8.94
CA TYR A 100 -11.07 4.96 8.88
C TYR A 100 -12.00 5.02 7.66
N PHE A 101 -12.55 6.18 7.39
CA PHE A 101 -13.47 6.35 6.27
C PHE A 101 -12.76 6.09 4.93
N VAL A 102 -11.58 6.65 4.75
CA VAL A 102 -10.80 6.46 3.52
C VAL A 102 -10.43 4.99 3.35
N LEU A 103 -9.93 4.35 4.41
CA LEU A 103 -9.53 2.94 4.33
C LEU A 103 -10.72 2.05 4.01
N LYS A 104 -11.86 2.29 4.66
CA LYS A 104 -13.08 1.51 4.40
C LYS A 104 -13.52 1.63 2.95
N LYS A 105 -13.57 2.86 2.42
CA LYS A 105 -13.98 3.09 1.03
C LYS A 105 -13.01 2.45 0.04
N LEU A 106 -11.72 2.52 0.33
CA LEU A 106 -10.71 1.93 -0.53
C LEU A 106 -10.83 0.40 -0.57
N VAL A 107 -11.00 -0.22 0.61
CA VAL A 107 -11.17 -1.68 0.69
C VAL A 107 -12.45 -2.09 -0.05
N GLU A 108 -13.55 -1.35 0.12
CA GLU A 108 -14.80 -1.64 -0.60
C GLU A 108 -14.59 -1.62 -2.12
N GLU A 109 -13.88 -0.62 -2.64
CA GLU A 109 -13.63 -0.52 -4.07
C GLU A 109 -12.78 -1.69 -4.59
N LEU A 110 -11.75 -2.07 -3.83
CA LEU A 110 -10.89 -3.18 -4.22
C LEU A 110 -11.65 -4.50 -4.21
N VAL A 111 -12.46 -4.75 -3.18
CA VAL A 111 -13.24 -5.97 -3.07
C VAL A 111 -14.26 -6.06 -4.21
N LYS A 112 -14.88 -4.95 -4.60
CA LYS A 112 -15.80 -4.92 -5.75
C LYS A 112 -15.10 -5.33 -7.04
N LYS A 113 -13.82 -5.01 -7.16
CA LYS A 113 -13.00 -5.35 -8.32
C LYS A 113 -12.37 -6.74 -8.21
N ARG A 114 -12.70 -7.46 -7.14
CA ARG A 114 -12.14 -8.79 -6.84
C ARG A 114 -10.63 -8.76 -6.62
N ILE A 115 -10.14 -7.67 -6.04
CA ILE A 115 -8.74 -7.51 -5.66
C ILE A 115 -8.63 -7.69 -4.16
N ILE A 116 -7.69 -8.51 -3.72
CA ILE A 116 -7.46 -8.76 -2.30
C ILE A 116 -6.55 -7.66 -1.76
N PRO A 117 -7.03 -6.82 -0.82
CA PRO A 117 -6.17 -5.80 -0.23
C PRO A 117 -5.23 -6.39 0.82
N ILE A 118 -3.99 -5.95 0.80
CA ILE A 118 -2.99 -6.25 1.82
C ILE A 118 -2.66 -4.93 2.51
N VAL A 119 -3.05 -4.79 3.76
CA VAL A 119 -2.89 -3.54 4.51
C VAL A 119 -1.78 -3.70 5.53
N ILE A 120 -0.77 -2.86 5.44
CA ILE A 120 0.40 -2.87 6.31
C ILE A 120 0.46 -1.58 7.11
N GLY A 121 0.77 -1.68 8.37
CA GLY A 121 0.96 -0.55 9.26
C GLY A 121 -0.31 -0.10 9.93
N GLY A 122 -0.18 0.97 10.67
CA GLY A 122 -1.27 1.51 11.43
C GLY A 122 -1.55 0.73 12.71
N SER A 123 -2.47 1.27 13.51
CA SER A 123 -2.90 0.62 14.74
C SER A 123 -3.91 -0.48 14.45
N GLN A 124 -4.05 -1.43 15.35
CA GLN A 124 -4.92 -2.60 15.13
C GLN A 124 -6.40 -2.26 14.96
N ASP A 125 -6.83 -1.12 15.47
CA ASP A 125 -8.21 -0.66 15.33
C ASP A 125 -8.61 -0.44 13.87
N LEU A 126 -7.64 -0.24 12.98
CA LEU A 126 -7.91 -0.13 11.54
C LEU A 126 -8.57 -1.37 10.97
N THR A 127 -8.45 -2.51 11.63
CA THR A 127 -9.10 -3.75 11.23
C THR A 127 -10.61 -3.59 11.12
N TYR A 128 -11.20 -2.80 12.00
CA TYR A 128 -12.64 -2.54 11.95
C TYR A 128 -13.08 -1.82 10.67
N ALA A 129 -12.23 -0.97 10.14
CA ALA A 129 -12.54 -0.26 8.90
C ALA A 129 -12.50 -1.17 7.67
N MET A 130 -11.90 -2.34 7.80
CA MET A 130 -11.75 -3.29 6.69
C MET A 130 -12.93 -4.26 6.57
N TYR A 131 -13.81 -4.32 7.57
CA TYR A 131 -14.97 -5.21 7.53
C TYR A 131 -16.10 -4.70 6.66
#